data_bc417864e0dbf9cfe1fd481da5b772fd
#
_entry.id   bc417864e0dbf9cfe1fd481da5b772fd
#
_cell.length_a   1.000
_cell.length_b   1.000
_cell.length_c   1.000
_cell.angle_alpha   90.00
_cell.angle_beta   90.00
_cell.angle_gamma   90.00
#
_symmetry.space_group_name_H-M   'P 1'
#
loop_
_entity.id
_entity.type
_entity.pdbx_description
1 polymer ?
#
loop_
_entity_poly.entity_id
_entity_poly.type
_entity_poly.pdbx_seq_one_letter_code
_entity_poly.pdbx_strand_id
1 'polypeptide(L)'
;MSYVSSQNPNIIRQEVYDAALAKSLDDWLVGRPLFDDKTGIFGDGDTLKITKTGDRALSNYAEDTGVDFSKMATSRVELAVTDYKQDGWYMTDKQKQDGHQAMAFFAENVRKSTLAFERDIEQAVFKVANQQTTGDLNLINGQPHRFAGSGASGNIALQDIANLKLSFDLALVPIANRVLVINPQQEFQLNKLLNIVESTDGSTFNNNFDGLIETGFGDRLNFVRNIYGFNIMISHNLPAVSETIVKADGTGSAAISGQAMIAMSMASSDDMPFMGVMRQRPASEFFRNTNMKRDEYSTTCRYGFALKRAETLGVIVTPT
;
A
#
# COMPACT_ATOMS: atom_id res chain seq x y z
N MET A 1 33.74 -43.07 39.32
CA MET A 1 34.28 -41.71 39.02
C MET A 1 33.31 -40.99 38.08
N SER A 2 32.57 -40.04 38.63
CA SER A 2 31.64 -39.25 37.87
C SER A 2 32.41 -38.09 37.21
N TYR A 3 32.56 -38.13 35.90
CA TYR A 3 33.12 -36.99 35.17
C TYR A 3 32.02 -35.92 35.05
N VAL A 4 32.07 -34.93 35.92
CA VAL A 4 31.29 -33.73 35.78
C VAL A 4 31.96 -32.85 34.71
N SER A 5 31.51 -32.94 33.48
CA SER A 5 32.04 -32.20 32.31
C SER A 5 31.76 -30.68 32.38
N SER A 6 31.09 -30.20 33.44
CA SER A 6 30.72 -28.79 33.59
C SER A 6 31.74 -27.92 34.33
N GLN A 7 32.87 -28.51 34.78
CA GLN A 7 33.85 -27.79 35.62
C GLN A 7 35.20 -27.47 34.97
N ASN A 8 35.38 -27.71 33.68
CA ASN A 8 36.58 -27.28 32.97
C ASN A 8 36.30 -26.07 32.07
N PRO A 9 36.49 -24.83 32.59
CA PRO A 9 36.31 -23.61 31.79
C PRO A 9 37.33 -23.46 30.66
N ASN A 10 38.38 -24.29 30.65
CA ASN A 10 39.48 -24.25 29.67
C ASN A 10 39.33 -25.24 28.51
N ILE A 11 38.23 -26.02 28.45
CA ILE A 11 37.95 -26.82 27.27
C ILE A 11 37.36 -25.88 26.22
N ILE A 12 38.14 -25.53 25.22
CA ILE A 12 37.70 -24.83 24.02
C ILE A 12 36.70 -25.76 23.32
N ARG A 13 35.39 -25.46 23.46
CA ARG A 13 34.36 -26.10 22.65
C ARG A 13 34.49 -25.54 21.25
N GLN A 14 34.77 -26.41 20.30
CA GLN A 14 34.73 -26.05 18.91
C GLN A 14 33.24 -25.92 18.54
N GLU A 15 32.77 -24.68 18.48
CA GLU A 15 31.44 -24.37 17.97
C GLU A 15 31.49 -24.47 16.45
N VAL A 16 30.67 -25.32 15.87
CA VAL A 16 30.53 -25.39 14.42
C VAL A 16 29.51 -24.31 14.03
N TYR A 17 30.02 -23.24 13.45
CA TYR A 17 29.17 -22.20 12.86
C TYR A 17 28.71 -22.66 11.48
N ASP A 18 27.40 -22.62 11.24
CA ASP A 18 26.85 -22.87 9.93
C ASP A 18 27.34 -21.77 8.96
N ALA A 19 27.82 -22.20 7.79
CA ALA A 19 28.25 -21.27 6.73
C ALA A 19 27.05 -20.51 6.12
N ALA A 20 25.83 -21.00 6.32
CA ALA A 20 24.61 -20.37 5.83
C ALA A 20 24.06 -19.37 6.85
N LEU A 21 24.01 -18.11 6.49
CA LEU A 21 23.33 -17.09 7.27
C LEU A 21 21.81 -17.33 7.16
N ALA A 22 21.14 -17.48 8.31
CA ALA A 22 19.67 -17.55 8.33
C ALA A 22 19.10 -16.21 7.86
N LYS A 23 18.46 -16.20 6.69
CA LYS A 23 17.78 -15.01 6.16
C LYS A 23 16.44 -14.83 6.87
N SER A 24 16.13 -13.59 7.26
CA SER A 24 14.79 -13.24 7.68
C SER A 24 13.82 -13.32 6.50
N LEU A 25 12.55 -13.63 6.78
CA LEU A 25 11.50 -13.54 5.78
C LEU A 25 11.36 -12.09 5.32
N ASP A 26 11.26 -11.91 4.01
CA ASP A 26 11.08 -10.62 3.39
C ASP A 26 9.60 -10.35 3.15
N ASP A 27 9.24 -9.09 3.23
CA ASP A 27 7.90 -8.62 2.92
C ASP A 27 7.68 -8.54 1.41
N TRP A 28 6.47 -8.88 0.96
CA TRP A 28 6.09 -8.75 -0.44
C TRP A 28 5.63 -7.32 -0.70
N LEU A 29 6.45 -6.55 -1.40
CA LEU A 29 6.20 -5.15 -1.68
C LEU A 29 5.51 -4.96 -3.04
N VAL A 30 4.38 -4.26 -3.04
CA VAL A 30 3.55 -4.06 -4.25
C VAL A 30 3.38 -2.57 -4.62
N GLY A 31 3.84 -1.65 -3.78
CA GLY A 31 3.55 -0.21 -3.90
C GLY A 31 4.21 0.51 -5.06
N ARG A 32 5.38 0.05 -5.53
CA ARG A 32 6.15 0.75 -6.57
C ARG A 32 5.40 1.01 -7.88
N PRO A 33 4.67 0.05 -8.47
CA PRO A 33 3.93 0.30 -9.70
C PRO A 33 2.62 1.07 -9.50
N LEU A 34 2.23 1.40 -8.27
CA LEU A 34 0.91 1.93 -7.94
C LEU A 34 0.83 3.46 -7.94
N PHE A 35 1.87 4.18 -8.32
CA PHE A 35 1.86 5.63 -8.44
C PHE A 35 2.42 6.11 -9.78
N ASP A 36 1.96 7.28 -10.21
CA ASP A 36 2.43 7.97 -11.41
C ASP A 36 3.75 8.70 -11.08
N ASP A 37 4.86 8.23 -11.64
CA ASP A 37 6.20 8.81 -11.40
C ASP A 37 6.39 10.10 -12.20
N LYS A 38 6.44 11.22 -11.51
CA LYS A 38 6.69 12.57 -12.05
C LYS A 38 8.14 13.03 -11.86
N THR A 39 9.06 12.15 -11.51
CA THR A 39 10.48 12.49 -11.28
C THR A 39 11.12 13.15 -12.49
N GLY A 40 10.80 12.71 -13.70
CA GLY A 40 11.35 13.25 -14.94
C GLY A 40 10.91 14.68 -15.28
N ILE A 41 9.78 15.13 -14.73
CA ILE A 41 9.23 16.48 -14.96
C ILE A 41 9.64 17.43 -13.82
N PHE A 42 10.05 16.86 -12.68
CA PHE A 42 10.43 17.62 -11.51
C PHE A 42 11.80 18.27 -11.72
N GLY A 43 11.79 19.56 -12.01
CA GLY A 43 13.02 20.38 -12.16
C GLY A 43 13.65 20.74 -10.81
N ASP A 44 14.14 21.97 -10.69
CA ASP A 44 14.64 22.52 -9.45
C ASP A 44 13.49 22.97 -8.54
N GLY A 45 13.68 22.83 -7.22
CA GLY A 45 12.68 23.21 -6.21
C GLY A 45 12.24 22.02 -5.34
N ASP A 46 11.25 22.28 -4.50
CA ASP A 46 10.69 21.32 -3.52
C ASP A 46 9.21 21.02 -3.77
N THR A 47 8.56 21.75 -4.66
CA THR A 47 7.11 21.63 -4.92
C THR A 47 6.81 21.65 -6.42
N LEU A 48 6.10 20.65 -6.90
CA LEU A 48 5.55 20.57 -8.25
C LEU A 48 4.07 20.97 -8.22
N LYS A 49 3.68 21.92 -9.08
CA LYS A 49 2.30 22.37 -9.22
C LYS A 49 1.74 21.93 -10.57
N ILE A 50 0.71 21.09 -10.54
CA ILE A 50 0.04 20.59 -11.74
C ILE A 50 -1.32 21.25 -11.85
N THR A 51 -1.61 21.91 -12.96
CA THR A 51 -2.90 22.54 -13.22
C THR A 51 -3.88 21.51 -13.78
N LYS A 52 -5.07 21.42 -13.18
CA LYS A 52 -6.20 20.60 -13.65
C LYS A 52 -7.29 21.55 -14.18
N THR A 53 -7.83 21.25 -15.35
CA THR A 53 -8.98 21.98 -15.94
C THR A 53 -10.26 21.32 -15.52
N GLY A 54 -11.29 22.10 -15.19
CA GLY A 54 -12.63 21.62 -14.90
C GLY A 54 -13.42 21.27 -16.15
N ASP A 55 -14.50 20.50 -15.96
CA ASP A 55 -15.42 20.14 -17.03
C ASP A 55 -16.23 21.35 -17.50
N ARG A 56 -16.72 21.28 -18.72
CA ARG A 56 -17.57 22.32 -19.32
C ARG A 56 -18.97 21.76 -19.57
N ALA A 57 -19.97 22.54 -19.16
CA ALA A 57 -21.36 22.29 -19.50
C ALA A 57 -21.73 23.02 -20.80
N LEU A 58 -22.54 22.38 -21.62
CA LEU A 58 -23.13 23.01 -22.79
C LEU A 58 -24.48 23.69 -22.40
N SER A 59 -24.70 24.89 -22.91
CA SER A 59 -25.98 25.54 -22.85
C SER A 59 -26.74 25.41 -24.18
N ASN A 60 -28.08 25.41 -24.13
CA ASN A 60 -28.88 25.41 -25.35
C ASN A 60 -28.74 26.75 -26.06
N TYR A 61 -28.55 26.70 -27.36
CA TYR A 61 -28.62 27.88 -28.21
C TYR A 61 -30.07 28.44 -28.21
N ALA A 62 -30.22 29.73 -28.00
CA ALA A 62 -31.48 30.45 -28.18
C ALA A 62 -31.26 31.53 -29.25
N GLU A 63 -32.18 31.60 -30.21
CA GLU A 63 -32.16 32.62 -31.27
C GLU A 63 -32.29 34.01 -30.65
N ASP A 64 -31.54 34.99 -31.19
CA ASP A 64 -31.41 36.36 -30.69
C ASP A 64 -30.85 36.53 -29.28
N THR A 65 -30.28 35.47 -28.69
CA THR A 65 -29.59 35.54 -27.41
C THR A 65 -28.10 35.32 -27.63
N GLY A 66 -27.25 36.23 -27.13
CA GLY A 66 -25.79 36.10 -27.23
C GLY A 66 -25.26 34.85 -26.52
N VAL A 67 -24.14 34.34 -26.99
CA VAL A 67 -23.44 33.23 -26.32
C VAL A 67 -22.95 33.67 -24.94
N ASP A 68 -23.33 32.93 -23.91
CA ASP A 68 -22.84 33.17 -22.54
C ASP A 68 -21.41 32.64 -22.38
N PHE A 69 -20.46 33.55 -22.16
CA PHE A 69 -19.04 33.22 -22.00
C PHE A 69 -18.71 33.05 -20.51
N SER A 70 -18.49 31.80 -20.11
CA SER A 70 -18.01 31.49 -18.76
C SER A 70 -16.49 31.39 -18.70
N LYS A 71 -15.91 31.86 -17.60
CA LYS A 71 -14.47 31.73 -17.32
C LYS A 71 -14.11 30.26 -17.20
N MET A 72 -12.92 29.87 -17.73
CA MET A 72 -12.40 28.53 -17.58
C MET A 72 -12.12 28.22 -16.10
N ALA A 73 -12.76 27.16 -15.58
CA ALA A 73 -12.48 26.67 -14.23
C ALA A 73 -11.13 25.92 -14.24
N THR A 74 -10.23 26.31 -13.34
CA THR A 74 -8.93 25.66 -13.16
C THR A 74 -8.71 25.37 -11.69
N SER A 75 -8.22 24.18 -11.38
CA SER A 75 -7.75 23.80 -10.05
C SER A 75 -6.27 23.43 -10.13
N ARG A 76 -5.62 23.32 -8.97
CA ARG A 76 -4.20 23.00 -8.89
C ARG A 76 -4.00 21.88 -7.90
N VAL A 77 -3.20 20.91 -8.29
CA VAL A 77 -2.70 19.85 -7.41
C VAL A 77 -1.24 20.14 -7.11
N GLU A 78 -0.87 20.09 -5.85
CA GLU A 78 0.50 20.38 -5.38
C GLU A 78 1.13 19.08 -4.87
N LEU A 79 2.36 18.81 -5.32
CA LEU A 79 3.20 17.72 -4.87
C LEU A 79 4.46 18.28 -4.24
N ALA A 80 4.57 18.20 -2.92
CA ALA A 80 5.75 18.62 -2.18
C ALA A 80 6.65 17.42 -1.85
N VAL A 81 7.96 17.63 -1.94
CA VAL A 81 8.97 16.62 -1.53
C VAL A 81 9.35 16.87 -0.08
N THR A 82 8.61 16.25 0.84
CA THR A 82 8.73 16.48 2.28
C THR A 82 9.54 15.42 3.01
N ASP A 83 9.55 14.19 2.48
CA ASP A 83 10.15 13.06 3.17
C ASP A 83 11.63 12.92 2.83
N TYR A 84 12.47 13.01 3.86
CA TYR A 84 13.90 12.77 3.79
C TYR A 84 14.27 11.73 4.83
N LYS A 85 14.61 10.52 4.36
CA LYS A 85 14.89 9.36 5.20
C LYS A 85 16.36 9.01 5.14
N GLN A 86 16.87 8.51 6.25
CA GLN A 86 18.25 8.04 6.36
C GLN A 86 18.32 6.75 7.17
N ASP A 87 19.24 5.89 6.79
CA ASP A 87 19.66 4.72 7.55
C ASP A 87 21.17 4.74 7.69
N GLY A 88 21.68 4.49 8.88
CA GLY A 88 23.11 4.50 9.15
C GLY A 88 23.53 3.39 10.08
N TRP A 89 24.59 2.68 9.69
CA TRP A 89 25.18 1.63 10.50
C TRP A 89 26.71 1.62 10.36
N TYR A 90 27.39 0.96 11.27
CA TYR A 90 28.83 0.90 11.28
C TYR A 90 29.34 -0.49 11.64
N MET A 91 30.58 -0.78 11.21
CA MET A 91 31.32 -1.98 11.57
C MET A 91 32.69 -1.59 12.12
N THR A 92 33.03 -2.08 13.30
CA THR A 92 34.36 -1.83 13.92
C THR A 92 35.43 -2.74 13.35
N ASP A 93 36.70 -2.30 13.42
CA ASP A 93 37.84 -3.11 12.97
C ASP A 93 37.91 -4.44 13.72
N LYS A 94 37.63 -4.43 15.03
CA LYS A 94 37.60 -5.64 15.84
C LYS A 94 36.54 -6.63 15.33
N GLN A 95 35.33 -6.16 15.02
CA GLN A 95 34.30 -7.01 14.45
C GLN A 95 34.69 -7.61 13.10
N LYS A 96 35.44 -6.86 12.28
CA LYS A 96 35.96 -7.37 11.00
C LYS A 96 37.02 -8.45 11.16
N GLN A 97 37.88 -8.30 12.17
CA GLN A 97 38.99 -9.21 12.42
C GLN A 97 38.54 -10.48 13.14
N ASP A 98 37.68 -10.34 14.15
CA ASP A 98 37.22 -11.42 15.00
C ASP A 98 35.96 -12.12 14.46
N GLY A 99 35.22 -11.47 13.55
CA GLY A 99 33.96 -11.99 13.05
C GLY A 99 34.14 -13.04 11.97
N HIS A 100 33.69 -14.28 12.22
CA HIS A 100 33.79 -15.41 11.29
C HIS A 100 33.06 -15.18 9.96
N GLN A 101 31.94 -14.39 9.97
CA GLN A 101 31.12 -14.12 8.79
C GLN A 101 30.90 -12.61 8.57
N ALA A 102 31.88 -11.77 8.90
CA ALA A 102 31.71 -10.31 8.85
C ALA A 102 31.20 -9.80 7.49
N MET A 103 31.70 -10.35 6.39
CA MET A 103 31.29 -9.95 5.03
C MET A 103 29.87 -10.41 4.68
N ALA A 104 29.42 -11.58 5.17
CA ALA A 104 28.05 -12.04 4.96
C ALA A 104 27.05 -11.18 5.75
N PHE A 105 27.38 -10.81 6.99
CA PHE A 105 26.58 -9.85 7.78
C PHE A 105 26.52 -8.47 7.12
N PHE A 106 27.62 -8.02 6.54
CA PHE A 106 27.65 -6.77 5.79
C PHE A 106 26.65 -6.79 4.63
N ALA A 107 26.73 -7.81 3.77
CA ALA A 107 25.84 -7.94 2.62
C ALA A 107 24.35 -8.03 3.04
N GLU A 108 24.07 -8.75 4.14
CA GLU A 108 22.72 -8.87 4.66
C GLU A 108 22.18 -7.55 5.24
N ASN A 109 23.03 -6.74 5.91
CA ASN A 109 22.64 -5.42 6.40
C ASN A 109 22.32 -4.46 5.24
N VAL A 110 23.10 -4.47 4.16
CA VAL A 110 22.82 -3.67 2.95
C VAL A 110 21.47 -4.08 2.36
N ARG A 111 21.19 -5.39 2.26
CA ARG A 111 19.92 -5.90 1.76
C ARG A 111 18.74 -5.45 2.64
N LYS A 112 18.88 -5.57 3.97
CA LYS A 112 17.85 -5.15 4.93
C LYS A 112 17.60 -3.63 4.90
N SER A 113 18.64 -2.84 4.76
CA SER A 113 18.52 -1.38 4.59
C SER A 113 17.73 -1.06 3.33
N THR A 114 18.02 -1.70 2.20
CA THR A 114 17.26 -1.52 0.95
C THR A 114 15.78 -1.87 1.13
N LEU A 115 15.48 -3.02 1.75
CA LEU A 115 14.10 -3.43 2.03
C LEU A 115 13.37 -2.46 2.97
N ALA A 116 14.08 -1.90 3.95
CA ALA A 116 13.51 -0.90 4.86
C ALA A 116 13.09 0.37 4.11
N PHE A 117 13.91 0.86 3.17
CA PHE A 117 13.55 2.00 2.32
C PHE A 117 12.37 1.68 1.39
N GLU A 118 12.37 0.52 0.76
CA GLU A 118 11.26 0.12 -0.12
C GLU A 118 9.93 0.00 0.66
N ARG A 119 9.98 -0.55 1.87
CA ARG A 119 8.81 -0.62 2.76
C ARG A 119 8.33 0.77 3.18
N ASP A 120 9.23 1.67 3.52
CA ASP A 120 8.88 3.05 3.90
C ASP A 120 8.25 3.80 2.71
N ILE A 121 8.77 3.61 1.50
CA ILE A 121 8.20 4.15 0.26
C ILE A 121 6.77 3.61 0.05
N GLU A 122 6.56 2.30 0.20
CA GLU A 122 5.24 1.69 0.06
C GLU A 122 4.24 2.23 1.08
N GLN A 123 4.64 2.32 2.35
CA GLN A 123 3.81 2.93 3.40
C GLN A 123 3.48 4.39 3.09
N ALA A 124 4.44 5.15 2.56
CA ALA A 124 4.24 6.54 2.18
C ALA A 124 3.24 6.68 1.02
N VAL A 125 3.32 5.81 0.00
CA VAL A 125 2.34 5.76 -1.10
C VAL A 125 0.93 5.48 -0.57
N PHE A 126 0.77 4.43 0.24
CA PHE A 126 -0.55 4.07 0.76
C PHE A 126 -1.10 5.08 1.77
N LYS A 127 -0.24 5.76 2.52
CA LYS A 127 -0.65 6.84 3.42
C LYS A 127 -1.34 7.99 2.69
N VAL A 128 -1.03 8.20 1.40
CA VAL A 128 -1.71 9.22 0.58
C VAL A 128 -3.21 8.97 0.48
N ALA A 129 -3.66 7.71 0.53
CA ALA A 129 -5.10 7.39 0.55
C ALA A 129 -5.85 8.00 1.74
N ASN A 130 -5.15 8.31 2.84
CA ASN A 130 -5.71 8.95 4.04
C ASN A 130 -5.53 10.48 4.05
N GLN A 131 -5.03 11.10 2.99
CA GLN A 131 -4.99 12.57 2.87
C GLN A 131 -6.38 13.18 2.73
N GLN A 132 -7.37 12.39 2.37
CA GLN A 132 -8.76 12.79 2.53
C GLN A 132 -9.07 12.88 4.02
N THR A 133 -9.74 13.96 4.40
CA THR A 133 -10.02 14.26 5.81
C THR A 133 -10.82 13.14 6.48
N THR A 134 -10.48 12.85 7.72
CA THR A 134 -11.22 11.92 8.57
C THR A 134 -12.72 12.21 8.54
N GLY A 135 -13.53 11.20 8.28
CA GLY A 135 -14.98 11.33 8.14
C GLY A 135 -15.47 11.86 6.79
N ASP A 136 -14.58 12.22 5.88
CA ASP A 136 -14.95 12.63 4.52
C ASP A 136 -15.27 11.39 3.67
N LEU A 137 -16.49 11.33 3.19
CA LEU A 137 -16.97 10.24 2.32
C LEU A 137 -16.41 10.32 0.90
N ASN A 138 -15.75 11.41 0.55
CA ASN A 138 -15.32 11.69 -0.81
C ASN A 138 -16.49 11.46 -1.81
N LEU A 139 -17.55 12.23 -1.66
CA LEU A 139 -18.75 12.12 -2.49
C LEU A 139 -18.46 12.63 -3.91
N ILE A 140 -18.52 11.71 -4.87
CA ILE A 140 -18.39 12.02 -6.30
C ILE A 140 -19.64 11.53 -7.00
N ASN A 141 -20.32 12.44 -7.71
CA ASN A 141 -21.62 12.17 -8.33
C ASN A 141 -22.65 11.57 -7.35
N GLY A 142 -22.60 11.98 -6.09
CA GLY A 142 -23.53 11.53 -5.04
C GLY A 142 -23.19 10.16 -4.45
N GLN A 143 -22.10 9.52 -4.87
CA GLN A 143 -21.67 8.21 -4.34
C GLN A 143 -20.40 8.34 -3.50
N PRO A 144 -20.33 7.67 -2.34
CA PRO A 144 -19.16 7.71 -1.50
C PRO A 144 -18.03 6.86 -2.09
N HIS A 145 -16.83 7.42 -2.09
CA HIS A 145 -15.60 6.71 -2.43
C HIS A 145 -14.80 6.30 -1.19
N ARG A 146 -15.23 6.75 0.00
CA ARG A 146 -14.64 6.39 1.29
C ARG A 146 -15.75 6.03 2.27
N PHE A 147 -15.75 4.82 2.80
CA PHE A 147 -16.77 4.31 3.71
C PHE A 147 -16.27 3.18 4.59
N ALA A 148 -17.03 2.89 5.63
CA ALA A 148 -16.79 1.78 6.54
C ALA A 148 -17.35 0.47 6.02
N GLY A 149 -16.74 -0.66 6.35
CA GLY A 149 -17.29 -1.99 6.07
C GLY A 149 -18.67 -2.16 6.70
N SER A 150 -19.63 -2.73 5.95
CA SER A 150 -21.02 -2.93 6.37
C SER A 150 -21.28 -4.29 7.02
N GLY A 151 -20.32 -5.20 6.96
CA GLY A 151 -20.41 -6.53 7.56
C GLY A 151 -20.49 -6.53 9.09
N ALA A 152 -20.68 -7.70 9.69
CA ALA A 152 -20.76 -7.86 11.13
C ALA A 152 -19.49 -7.27 11.80
N SER A 153 -19.68 -6.47 12.85
CA SER A 153 -18.59 -5.76 13.56
C SER A 153 -17.75 -4.82 12.68
N GLY A 154 -18.27 -4.33 11.55
CA GLY A 154 -17.55 -3.46 10.62
C GLY A 154 -16.61 -4.19 9.66
N ASN A 155 -16.67 -5.51 9.62
CA ASN A 155 -15.92 -6.31 8.65
C ASN A 155 -16.36 -6.01 7.22
N ILE A 156 -15.58 -6.46 6.25
CA ILE A 156 -15.95 -6.33 4.84
C ILE A 156 -17.16 -7.20 4.52
N ALA A 157 -18.04 -6.68 3.69
CA ALA A 157 -19.11 -7.44 3.03
C ALA A 157 -18.90 -7.42 1.51
N LEU A 158 -19.42 -8.43 0.79
CA LEU A 158 -19.39 -8.43 -0.67
C LEU A 158 -20.12 -7.23 -1.27
N GLN A 159 -21.18 -6.77 -0.58
CA GLN A 159 -21.94 -5.57 -0.96
C GLN A 159 -21.07 -4.31 -0.94
N ASP A 160 -20.07 -4.22 -0.07
CA ASP A 160 -19.17 -3.07 0.00
C ASP A 160 -18.33 -2.95 -1.27
N ILE A 161 -17.83 -4.09 -1.80
CA ILE A 161 -17.07 -4.11 -3.05
C ILE A 161 -17.99 -3.79 -4.24
N ALA A 162 -19.24 -4.26 -4.21
CA ALA A 162 -20.23 -3.93 -5.24
C ALA A 162 -20.58 -2.43 -5.23
N ASN A 163 -20.74 -1.83 -4.05
CA ASN A 163 -20.97 -0.39 -3.89
C ASN A 163 -19.76 0.43 -4.37
N LEU A 164 -18.55 -0.03 -4.07
CA LEU A 164 -17.32 0.61 -4.55
C LEU A 164 -17.22 0.55 -6.08
N LYS A 165 -17.61 -0.59 -6.68
CA LYS A 165 -17.69 -0.68 -8.14
C LYS A 165 -18.68 0.32 -8.70
N LEU A 166 -19.87 0.42 -8.10
CA LEU A 166 -20.88 1.40 -8.52
C LEU A 166 -20.35 2.83 -8.43
N SER A 167 -19.64 3.18 -7.35
CA SER A 167 -19.02 4.49 -7.18
C SER A 167 -18.04 4.80 -8.32
N PHE A 168 -17.18 3.84 -8.69
CA PHE A 168 -16.23 3.99 -9.79
C PHE A 168 -16.93 4.11 -11.15
N ASP A 169 -17.97 3.31 -11.40
CA ASP A 169 -18.70 3.34 -12.66
C ASP A 169 -19.45 4.68 -12.85
N LEU A 170 -20.02 5.23 -11.78
CA LEU A 170 -20.68 6.55 -11.80
C LEU A 170 -19.67 7.71 -11.90
N ALA A 171 -18.45 7.52 -11.41
CA ALA A 171 -17.36 8.48 -11.57
C ALA A 171 -16.65 8.37 -12.94
N LEU A 172 -17.16 7.53 -13.86
CA LEU A 172 -16.63 7.31 -15.21
C LEU A 172 -15.18 6.80 -15.21
N VAL A 173 -14.79 6.08 -14.15
CA VAL A 173 -13.45 5.45 -14.05
C VAL A 173 -13.37 4.27 -15.02
N PRO A 174 -12.29 4.13 -15.81
CA PRO A 174 -12.13 2.99 -16.73
C PRO A 174 -12.30 1.65 -16.01
N ILE A 175 -12.97 0.69 -16.66
CA ILE A 175 -13.23 -0.64 -16.08
C ILE A 175 -11.96 -1.50 -16.08
N ALA A 176 -11.05 -1.23 -17.03
CA ALA A 176 -9.82 -2.00 -17.18
C ALA A 176 -8.83 -1.71 -16.03
N ASN A 177 -8.11 -2.76 -15.59
CA ASN A 177 -7.02 -2.65 -14.63
C ASN A 177 -7.37 -1.95 -13.31
N ARG A 178 -8.56 -2.20 -12.78
CA ARG A 178 -8.89 -1.81 -11.41
C ARG A 178 -8.22 -2.76 -10.43
N VAL A 179 -7.60 -2.22 -9.41
CA VAL A 179 -6.86 -2.96 -8.39
C VAL A 179 -7.46 -2.67 -7.02
N LEU A 180 -7.56 -3.70 -6.19
CA LEU A 180 -7.94 -3.61 -4.77
C LEU A 180 -6.78 -4.14 -3.93
N VAL A 181 -6.15 -3.27 -3.15
CA VAL A 181 -5.07 -3.64 -2.23
C VAL A 181 -5.67 -3.91 -0.85
N ILE A 182 -5.43 -5.09 -0.33
CA ILE A 182 -5.95 -5.57 0.95
C ILE A 182 -4.83 -6.11 1.83
N ASN A 183 -5.07 -6.21 3.13
CA ASN A 183 -4.16 -6.90 4.04
C ASN A 183 -4.51 -8.39 4.15
N PRO A 184 -3.61 -9.25 4.69
CA PRO A 184 -3.90 -10.68 4.84
C PRO A 184 -5.10 -11.00 5.73
N GLN A 185 -5.42 -10.17 6.73
CA GLN A 185 -6.59 -10.38 7.58
C GLN A 185 -7.89 -10.08 6.82
N GLN A 186 -7.89 -9.02 6.01
CA GLN A 186 -9.01 -8.68 5.13
C GLN A 186 -9.19 -9.74 4.04
N GLU A 187 -8.10 -10.28 3.51
CA GLU A 187 -8.13 -11.42 2.60
C GLU A 187 -8.79 -12.63 3.25
N PHE A 188 -8.40 -12.97 4.47
CA PHE A 188 -9.01 -14.07 5.22
C PHE A 188 -10.52 -13.84 5.44
N GLN A 189 -10.93 -12.63 5.82
CA GLN A 189 -12.34 -12.28 5.96
C GLN A 189 -13.10 -12.43 4.64
N LEU A 190 -12.51 -11.96 3.54
CA LEU A 190 -13.10 -12.05 2.21
C LEU A 190 -13.25 -13.51 1.75
N ASN A 191 -12.22 -14.32 1.95
CA ASN A 191 -12.25 -15.76 1.66
C ASN A 191 -13.29 -16.47 2.51
N LYS A 192 -13.45 -16.11 3.79
CA LYS A 192 -14.51 -16.64 4.65
C LYS A 192 -15.90 -16.30 4.11
N LEU A 193 -16.13 -15.09 3.62
CA LEU A 193 -17.40 -14.69 3.00
C LEU A 193 -17.68 -15.49 1.70
N LEU A 194 -16.65 -15.73 0.90
CA LEU A 194 -16.77 -16.48 -0.35
C LEU A 194 -16.93 -18.00 -0.11
N ASN A 195 -16.32 -18.51 0.95
CA ASN A 195 -16.33 -19.94 1.31
C ASN A 195 -17.41 -20.31 2.35
N ILE A 196 -18.40 -19.45 2.60
CA ILE A 196 -19.43 -19.78 3.59
C ILE A 196 -20.22 -21.02 3.18
N VAL A 197 -19.77 -22.15 3.72
CA VAL A 197 -20.50 -23.40 3.90
C VAL A 197 -21.01 -23.48 5.35
N GLU A 198 -21.24 -22.39 6.03
CA GLU A 198 -21.93 -22.37 7.33
C GLU A 198 -23.33 -21.85 7.15
N SER A 199 -24.19 -22.70 6.63
CA SER A 199 -25.61 -22.60 6.90
C SER A 199 -25.87 -23.22 8.26
N THR A 200 -26.17 -22.40 9.25
CA THR A 200 -26.68 -22.88 10.56
C THR A 200 -28.02 -23.60 10.43
N ASP A 201 -28.58 -23.64 9.24
CA ASP A 201 -29.94 -24.14 8.96
C ASP A 201 -30.00 -25.18 7.82
N GLY A 202 -28.91 -25.80 7.46
CA GLY A 202 -28.87 -27.03 6.64
C GLY A 202 -29.48 -26.97 5.23
N SER A 203 -29.90 -25.83 4.69
CA SER A 203 -30.71 -25.79 3.47
C SER A 203 -30.28 -24.80 2.37
N THR A 204 -29.12 -24.16 2.44
CA THR A 204 -28.70 -23.32 1.33
C THR A 204 -27.26 -23.60 0.91
N PHE A 205 -27.12 -24.61 0.06
CA PHE A 205 -25.93 -24.72 -0.79
C PHE A 205 -25.98 -23.55 -1.78
N ASN A 206 -25.05 -22.63 -1.65
CA ASN A 206 -24.88 -21.57 -2.64
C ASN A 206 -24.07 -22.19 -3.81
N ASN A 207 -24.76 -22.61 -4.86
CA ASN A 207 -24.18 -23.27 -6.05
C ASN A 207 -23.23 -22.37 -6.87
N ASN A 208 -22.88 -21.18 -6.38
CA ASN A 208 -21.95 -20.29 -7.08
C ASN A 208 -20.47 -20.67 -6.91
N PHE A 209 -20.18 -21.79 -6.24
CA PHE A 209 -18.82 -22.23 -5.92
C PHE A 209 -18.24 -23.31 -6.83
N ASP A 210 -19.00 -23.85 -7.80
CA ASP A 210 -18.52 -24.88 -8.70
C ASP A 210 -17.22 -24.46 -9.42
N GLY A 211 -17.13 -23.22 -9.89
CA GLY A 211 -15.92 -22.70 -10.53
C GLY A 211 -14.74 -22.45 -9.59
N LEU A 212 -14.99 -22.24 -8.30
CA LEU A 212 -13.94 -21.99 -7.31
C LEU A 212 -13.31 -23.31 -6.82
N ILE A 213 -14.13 -24.36 -6.67
CA ILE A 213 -13.68 -25.69 -6.27
C ILE A 213 -12.94 -26.37 -7.42
N GLU A 214 -13.41 -26.25 -8.67
CA GLU A 214 -12.73 -26.78 -9.85
C GLU A 214 -11.36 -26.13 -10.07
N THR A 215 -11.21 -24.83 -9.77
CA THR A 215 -9.94 -24.11 -9.92
C THR A 215 -9.03 -24.30 -8.71
N GLY A 216 -9.58 -24.63 -7.52
CA GLY A 216 -8.85 -24.72 -6.26
C GLY A 216 -7.99 -25.97 -6.10
N PHE A 217 -8.24 -27.06 -6.85
CA PHE A 217 -7.46 -28.30 -6.81
C PHE A 217 -6.56 -28.51 -8.04
N GLY A 218 -6.59 -27.59 -9.01
CA GLY A 218 -5.67 -27.56 -10.13
C GLY A 218 -4.43 -26.75 -9.80
N ASP A 219 -3.32 -27.38 -9.64
CA ASP A 219 -1.90 -27.02 -9.69
C ASP A 219 -1.41 -25.69 -9.06
N ARG A 220 -2.27 -24.79 -8.61
CA ARG A 220 -1.93 -23.61 -7.78
C ARG A 220 -3.13 -23.20 -6.95
N LEU A 221 -3.01 -23.24 -5.64
CA LEU A 221 -3.86 -22.57 -4.66
C LEU A 221 -3.80 -21.04 -4.87
N ASN A 222 -4.42 -20.54 -5.93
CA ASN A 222 -4.54 -19.12 -6.18
C ASN A 222 -5.94 -18.70 -5.75
N PHE A 223 -6.01 -18.08 -4.60
CA PHE A 223 -7.19 -17.39 -4.10
C PHE A 223 -7.73 -16.37 -5.10
N VAL A 224 -8.95 -15.95 -4.90
CA VAL A 224 -9.72 -15.07 -5.79
C VAL A 224 -8.85 -13.92 -6.30
N ARG A 225 -8.53 -13.96 -7.59
CA ARG A 225 -7.71 -12.91 -8.23
C ARG A 225 -8.51 -11.71 -8.66
N ASN A 226 -9.82 -11.88 -8.87
CA ASN A 226 -10.69 -10.82 -9.35
C ASN A 226 -12.08 -10.93 -8.72
N ILE A 227 -12.55 -9.84 -8.09
CA ILE A 227 -13.90 -9.71 -7.54
C ILE A 227 -14.52 -8.44 -8.11
N TYR A 228 -15.69 -8.56 -8.74
CA TYR A 228 -16.42 -7.45 -9.35
C TYR A 228 -15.56 -6.58 -10.30
N GLY A 229 -14.55 -7.16 -10.96
CA GLY A 229 -13.66 -6.44 -11.86
C GLY A 229 -12.45 -5.79 -11.18
N PHE A 230 -12.25 -5.97 -9.87
CA PHE A 230 -11.03 -5.57 -9.16
C PHE A 230 -10.05 -6.74 -9.06
N ASN A 231 -8.82 -6.50 -9.47
CA ASN A 231 -7.70 -7.42 -9.25
C ASN A 231 -7.21 -7.25 -7.81
N ILE A 232 -7.14 -8.33 -7.07
CA ILE A 232 -6.72 -8.29 -5.66
C ILE A 232 -5.21 -8.35 -5.57
N MET A 233 -4.64 -7.43 -4.79
CA MET A 233 -3.23 -7.41 -4.39
C MET A 233 -3.16 -7.39 -2.86
N ILE A 234 -2.19 -8.13 -2.30
CA ILE A 234 -2.02 -8.24 -0.85
C ILE A 234 -0.80 -7.43 -0.44
N SER A 235 -0.95 -6.57 0.57
CA SER A 235 0.15 -5.85 1.20
C SER A 235 -0.02 -5.81 2.71
N HIS A 236 1.09 -5.94 3.44
CA HIS A 236 1.16 -5.77 4.89
C HIS A 236 1.25 -4.30 5.32
N ASN A 237 1.53 -3.39 4.38
CA ASN A 237 1.90 -2.01 4.66
C ASN A 237 0.73 -1.01 4.52
N LEU A 238 -0.51 -1.49 4.60
CA LEU A 238 -1.68 -0.62 4.52
C LEU A 238 -1.78 0.33 5.73
N PRO A 239 -2.24 1.58 5.53
CA PRO A 239 -2.31 2.56 6.59
C PRO A 239 -3.37 2.23 7.62
N ALA A 240 -3.02 2.41 8.90
CA ALA A 240 -3.97 2.35 10.00
C ALA A 240 -4.85 3.61 10.01
N VAL A 241 -6.12 3.43 10.33
CA VAL A 241 -7.14 4.48 10.37
C VAL A 241 -7.95 4.32 11.65
N SER A 242 -8.29 5.44 12.29
CA SER A 242 -9.25 5.48 13.40
C SER A 242 -10.17 6.66 13.18
N GLU A 243 -11.40 6.38 12.75
CA GLU A 243 -12.38 7.40 12.40
C GLU A 243 -13.81 6.91 12.58
N THR A 244 -14.74 7.86 12.66
CA THR A 244 -16.18 7.59 12.58
C THR A 244 -16.68 7.96 11.20
N ILE A 245 -17.11 6.97 10.44
CA ILE A 245 -17.51 7.14 9.04
C ILE A 245 -18.79 6.38 8.75
N VAL A 246 -19.55 6.84 7.75
CA VAL A 246 -20.79 6.21 7.32
C VAL A 246 -20.49 4.88 6.62
N LYS A 247 -21.36 3.88 6.83
CA LYS A 247 -21.32 2.62 6.10
C LYS A 247 -21.76 2.80 4.65
N ALA A 248 -21.28 1.94 3.78
CA ALA A 248 -21.61 1.98 2.35
C ALA A 248 -23.11 1.86 2.04
N ASP A 249 -23.86 1.18 2.89
CA ASP A 249 -25.30 0.97 2.78
C ASP A 249 -26.14 2.14 3.32
N GLY A 250 -25.49 3.18 3.87
CA GLY A 250 -26.15 4.33 4.47
C GLY A 250 -26.86 4.05 5.80
N THR A 251 -26.71 2.85 6.38
CA THR A 251 -27.42 2.44 7.61
C THR A 251 -26.86 3.04 8.91
N GLY A 252 -26.04 4.07 8.83
CA GLY A 252 -25.51 4.78 9.98
C GLY A 252 -23.99 4.88 9.98
N SER A 253 -23.46 5.54 11.00
CA SER A 253 -22.02 5.71 11.19
C SER A 253 -21.45 4.62 12.09
N ALA A 254 -20.24 4.18 11.79
CA ALA A 254 -19.46 3.28 12.63
C ALA A 254 -18.15 3.95 13.04
N ALA A 255 -17.81 3.89 14.34
CA ALA A 255 -16.47 4.18 14.82
C ALA A 255 -15.59 2.96 14.53
N ILE A 256 -14.66 3.09 13.61
CA ILE A 256 -13.78 2.01 13.18
C ILE A 256 -12.33 2.38 13.44
N SER A 257 -11.63 1.48 14.08
CA SER A 257 -10.16 1.50 14.19
C SER A 257 -9.63 0.24 13.49
N GLY A 258 -8.86 0.42 12.43
CA GLY A 258 -8.38 -0.70 11.63
C GLY A 258 -7.50 -0.26 10.47
N GLN A 259 -7.56 -0.97 9.37
CA GLN A 259 -6.77 -0.67 8.18
C GLN A 259 -7.65 -0.31 6.98
N ALA A 260 -7.14 0.61 6.17
CA ALA A 260 -7.79 1.03 4.96
C ALA A 260 -7.45 0.07 3.81
N MET A 261 -8.46 -0.56 3.22
CA MET A 261 -8.37 -1.20 1.90
C MET A 261 -8.37 -0.11 0.84
N ILE A 262 -7.51 -0.24 -0.14
CA ILE A 262 -7.33 0.80 -1.17
C ILE A 262 -7.70 0.22 -2.53
N ALA A 263 -8.74 0.79 -3.13
CA ALA A 263 -9.09 0.52 -4.52
C ALA A 263 -8.61 1.65 -5.42
N MET A 264 -8.09 1.30 -6.57
CA MET A 264 -7.58 2.29 -7.51
C MET A 264 -7.70 1.83 -8.97
N SER A 265 -7.69 2.79 -9.90
CA SER A 265 -7.55 2.53 -11.32
C SER A 265 -6.09 2.61 -11.74
N MET A 266 -5.66 1.64 -12.54
CA MET A 266 -4.35 1.58 -13.17
C MET A 266 -4.46 1.47 -14.70
N ALA A 267 -5.54 1.99 -15.29
CA ALA A 267 -5.77 1.90 -16.73
C ALA A 267 -4.72 2.69 -17.52
N SER A 268 -4.38 3.88 -17.05
CA SER A 268 -3.29 4.71 -17.59
C SER A 268 -2.59 5.46 -16.45
N SER A 269 -1.41 6.02 -16.73
CA SER A 269 -0.71 6.85 -15.73
C SER A 269 -1.54 8.07 -15.31
N ASP A 270 -2.38 8.59 -16.21
CA ASP A 270 -3.26 9.72 -15.91
C ASP A 270 -4.45 9.36 -15.02
N ASP A 271 -4.89 8.09 -15.03
CA ASP A 271 -5.98 7.60 -14.20
C ASP A 271 -5.55 7.15 -12.81
N MET A 272 -4.23 7.01 -12.58
CA MET A 272 -3.72 6.65 -11.26
C MET A 272 -4.04 7.74 -10.23
N PRO A 273 -4.55 7.34 -9.02
CA PRO A 273 -4.88 8.30 -7.98
C PRO A 273 -3.66 8.92 -7.34
N PHE A 274 -2.56 8.20 -7.25
CA PHE A 274 -1.34 8.65 -6.59
C PHE A 274 -0.32 9.15 -7.60
N MET A 275 0.38 10.21 -7.25
CA MET A 275 1.56 10.68 -7.95
C MET A 275 2.73 10.80 -6.99
N GLY A 276 3.94 10.58 -7.49
CA GLY A 276 5.13 10.61 -6.68
C GLY A 276 6.32 11.21 -7.41
N VAL A 277 7.25 11.73 -6.63
CA VAL A 277 8.57 12.18 -7.08
C VAL A 277 9.62 11.60 -6.17
N MET A 278 10.61 10.96 -6.76
CA MET A 278 11.81 10.52 -6.07
C MET A 278 12.97 11.46 -6.40
N ARG A 279 13.15 12.50 -5.56
CA ARG A 279 14.22 13.50 -5.76
C ARG A 279 15.60 12.88 -5.64
N GLN A 280 15.77 11.97 -4.68
CA GLN A 280 16.96 11.18 -4.46
C GLN A 280 16.57 9.73 -4.24
N ARG A 281 17.00 8.86 -5.13
CA ARG A 281 16.87 7.41 -4.92
C ARG A 281 17.79 6.98 -3.79
N PRO A 282 17.52 5.86 -3.10
CA PRO A 282 18.42 5.35 -2.07
C PRO A 282 19.85 5.30 -2.59
N ALA A 283 20.72 6.10 -1.99
CA ALA A 283 22.13 6.20 -2.33
C ALA A 283 22.96 5.96 -1.07
N SER A 284 23.87 4.99 -1.14
CA SER A 284 24.73 4.63 -0.01
C SER A 284 26.09 5.32 -0.13
N GLU A 285 26.52 5.90 0.97
CA GLU A 285 27.82 6.52 1.13
C GLU A 285 28.65 5.75 2.16
N PHE A 286 29.92 5.64 1.91
CA PHE A 286 30.87 4.99 2.78
C PHE A 286 31.83 6.03 3.36
N PHE A 287 32.03 5.98 4.68
CA PHE A 287 32.98 6.83 5.37
C PHE A 287 33.83 6.03 6.36
N ARG A 288 35.16 6.18 6.27
CA ARG A 288 36.09 5.59 7.22
C ARG A 288 36.36 6.55 8.38
N ASN A 289 35.90 6.19 9.59
CA ASN A 289 36.19 6.96 10.79
C ASN A 289 37.45 6.42 11.47
N THR A 290 38.56 7.10 11.26
CA THR A 290 39.89 6.68 11.80
C THR A 290 40.00 6.89 13.29
N ASN A 291 39.29 7.85 13.88
CA ASN A 291 39.31 8.12 15.31
C ASN A 291 38.65 6.99 16.10
N MET A 292 37.51 6.49 15.60
CA MET A 292 36.77 5.43 16.26
C MET A 292 37.09 4.03 15.74
N LYS A 293 38.02 3.90 14.79
CA LYS A 293 38.46 2.61 14.20
C LYS A 293 37.26 1.80 13.69
N ARG A 294 36.38 2.46 12.93
CA ARG A 294 35.20 1.85 12.35
C ARG A 294 34.90 2.36 10.95
N ASP A 295 34.22 1.56 10.17
CA ASP A 295 33.63 1.94 8.89
C ASP A 295 32.18 2.28 9.08
N GLU A 296 31.76 3.43 8.58
CA GLU A 296 30.42 3.96 8.67
C GLU A 296 29.78 3.94 7.29
N TYR A 297 28.52 3.49 7.24
CA TYR A 297 27.71 3.42 6.04
C TYR A 297 26.45 4.23 6.30
N SER A 298 26.12 5.10 5.37
CA SER A 298 24.94 5.94 5.42
C SER A 298 24.19 5.81 4.10
N THR A 299 22.91 5.54 4.17
CA THR A 299 22.02 5.52 3.01
C THR A 299 20.95 6.58 3.20
N THR A 300 20.74 7.41 2.20
CA THR A 300 19.74 8.48 2.24
C THR A 300 18.79 8.38 1.05
N CYS A 301 17.53 8.77 1.26
CA CYS A 301 16.50 8.82 0.24
C CYS A 301 15.59 10.03 0.45
N ARG A 302 15.20 10.71 -0.64
CA ARG A 302 14.30 11.86 -0.58
C ARG A 302 13.19 11.72 -1.61
N TYR A 303 11.93 11.78 -1.14
CA TYR A 303 10.75 11.58 -1.98
C TYR A 303 9.55 12.39 -1.47
N GLY A 304 8.50 12.41 -2.27
CA GLY A 304 7.20 12.97 -1.89
C GLY A 304 6.10 12.32 -2.70
N PHE A 305 4.93 12.13 -2.07
CA PHE A 305 3.75 11.57 -2.70
C PHE A 305 2.53 12.44 -2.42
N ALA A 306 1.62 12.53 -3.40
CA ALA A 306 0.38 13.28 -3.26
C ALA A 306 -0.77 12.62 -4.03
N LEU A 307 -2.00 12.97 -3.64
CA LEU A 307 -3.22 12.56 -4.33
C LEU A 307 -3.40 13.40 -5.60
N LYS A 308 -3.44 12.73 -6.76
CA LYS A 308 -3.66 13.35 -8.07
C LYS A 308 -5.13 13.41 -8.44
N ARG A 309 -5.84 12.30 -8.26
CA ARG A 309 -7.25 12.15 -8.60
C ARG A 309 -8.01 11.44 -7.49
N ALA A 310 -8.96 12.13 -6.87
CA ALA A 310 -9.82 11.54 -5.86
C ALA A 310 -10.89 10.61 -6.47
N GLU A 311 -11.27 10.84 -7.71
CA GLU A 311 -12.30 10.10 -8.43
C GLU A 311 -11.92 8.64 -8.68
N THR A 312 -10.61 8.39 -8.86
CA THR A 312 -10.07 7.05 -9.15
C THR A 312 -9.57 6.32 -7.92
N LEU A 313 -9.77 6.89 -6.73
CA LEU A 313 -9.43 6.32 -5.44
C LEU A 313 -10.69 5.92 -4.67
N GLY A 314 -10.73 4.68 -4.21
CA GLY A 314 -11.74 4.19 -3.27
C GLY A 314 -11.07 3.65 -2.01
N VAL A 315 -11.68 3.89 -0.86
CA VAL A 315 -11.16 3.44 0.43
C VAL A 315 -12.28 2.79 1.24
N ILE A 316 -12.06 1.54 1.65
CA ILE A 316 -12.93 0.84 2.59
C ILE A 316 -12.15 0.63 3.88
N VAL A 317 -12.68 1.13 4.99
CA VAL A 317 -12.07 0.96 6.30
C VAL A 317 -12.72 -0.22 7.01
N THR A 318 -11.90 -1.17 7.46
CA THR A 318 -12.34 -2.36 8.19
C THR A 318 -11.51 -2.55 9.44
N PRO A 319 -12.06 -3.08 10.55
CA PRO A 319 -11.28 -3.42 11.73
C PRO A 319 -10.23 -4.49 11.41
N THR A 320 -9.13 -4.44 12.14
CA THR A 320 -8.03 -5.42 12.09
C THR A 320 -8.19 -6.51 13.11
#